data_5754d3e1444a42eb78332b18007770c9
#
_entry.id   5754d3e1444a42eb78332b18007770c9
#
_cell.length_a   1.000
_cell.length_b   1.000
_cell.length_c   1.000
_cell.angle_alpha   90.00
_cell.angle_beta   90.00
_cell.angle_gamma   90.00
#
_symmetry.space_group_name_H-M   'P 1'
#
loop_
_entity.id
_entity.type
_entity.pdbx_description
1 polymer ?
#
loop_
_entity_poly.entity_id
_entity_poly.type
_entity_poly.pdbx_seq_one_letter_code
_entity_poly.pdbx_strand_id
1 'polypeptide(L)'
;MRILMVITSVVSYWINGALSRSLFADKQKFNFEIPLTSLVWITSIVSIIVTFVVSYMMLGDQYGSLWWRLSTIISLGTLGAAVIPEATRIFTSAHSKHVQEIVDSGREGGASLVVLSGLVAGNFSAFWKGGIIVLLMVVSVVAANSPDLINLIPMAQIENFSAIHAVFAFGLLAFGFLGMGPVTIAVDSYGPVTDNAQSVFELSLIEQKAGIKEEIKKDFGFTPDFSRGKELLEENDSAGNTFKATAKPVLIGTAVIGATTMIFSIILMLNLQLSLLDPQVLLGLVMGGAVIFWFSGATIQAVTTGAFRAVQYIKENMKLDSSSTSASAKDSNEVVRICTVYAQKGMFNIFFVIFAFTLAFAFYSPKFFTSYLISIAVFGLFQALFMANAGGAWDNAKKVVEVELKEKGTSLHAATVVGDTVGDPFKDTSSVALNPVIKFTTLFGLLAVEIAVQMKESATWVAVFFTIVGLYFVYQSFYGMRIRSGEAAAPVAKTAKA
;
A
#
# COMPACT_ATOMS: atom_id res chain seq x y z
N MET A 1 -20.65 3.18 16.56
CA MET A 1 -19.84 2.15 15.90
C MET A 1 -18.35 2.52 15.81
N ARG A 2 -17.90 3.64 15.22
CA ARG A 2 -16.46 3.95 15.06
C ARG A 2 -15.67 3.99 16.38
N ILE A 3 -16.21 4.59 17.43
CA ILE A 3 -15.58 4.61 18.76
C ILE A 3 -15.40 3.17 19.29
N LEU A 4 -16.43 2.33 19.12
CA LEU A 4 -16.37 0.93 19.51
C LEU A 4 -15.31 0.14 18.74
N MET A 5 -15.13 0.43 17.45
CA MET A 5 -14.08 -0.22 16.64
C MET A 5 -12.67 0.08 17.15
N VAL A 6 -12.41 1.30 17.64
CA VAL A 6 -11.15 1.64 18.30
C VAL A 6 -10.99 0.86 19.62
N ILE A 7 -12.04 0.83 20.43
CA ILE A 7 -12.03 0.10 21.71
C ILE A 7 -11.81 -1.40 21.48
N THR A 8 -12.52 -2.01 20.51
CA THR A 8 -12.34 -3.43 20.16
C THR A 8 -10.93 -3.73 19.71
N SER A 9 -10.28 -2.83 18.96
CA SER A 9 -8.88 -3.00 18.55
C SER A 9 -7.94 -3.02 19.76
N VAL A 10 -8.11 -2.11 20.73
CA VAL A 10 -7.31 -2.06 21.96
C VAL A 10 -7.53 -3.32 22.80
N VAL A 11 -8.79 -3.72 23.00
CA VAL A 11 -9.13 -4.94 23.76
C VAL A 11 -8.54 -6.17 23.10
N SER A 12 -8.66 -6.29 21.78
CA SER A 12 -8.09 -7.39 21.01
C SER A 12 -6.56 -7.44 21.10
N TYR A 13 -5.90 -6.29 21.12
CA TYR A 13 -4.45 -6.20 21.36
C TYR A 13 -4.06 -6.76 22.72
N TRP A 14 -4.79 -6.42 23.78
CA TRP A 14 -4.51 -6.95 25.12
C TRP A 14 -4.78 -8.46 25.20
N ILE A 15 -5.88 -8.94 24.63
CA ILE A 15 -6.19 -10.39 24.56
C ILE A 15 -5.07 -11.12 23.83
N ASN A 16 -4.69 -10.63 22.64
CA ASN A 16 -3.62 -11.22 21.85
C ASN A 16 -2.26 -11.20 22.57
N GLY A 17 -1.96 -10.10 23.27
CA GLY A 17 -0.74 -9.97 24.07
C GLY A 17 -0.67 -10.97 25.23
N ALA A 18 -1.79 -11.18 25.93
CA ALA A 18 -1.89 -12.19 26.99
C ALA A 18 -1.73 -13.61 26.43
N LEU A 19 -2.43 -13.91 25.32
CA LEU A 19 -2.36 -15.20 24.64
C LEU A 19 -0.95 -15.49 24.11
N SER A 20 -0.32 -14.53 23.45
CA SER A 20 1.04 -14.68 22.88
C SER A 20 2.07 -14.90 23.98
N ARG A 21 1.99 -14.18 25.11
CA ARG A 21 2.87 -14.44 26.26
C ARG A 21 2.68 -15.86 26.80
N SER A 22 1.44 -16.31 26.99
CA SER A 22 1.16 -17.66 27.47
C SER A 22 1.69 -18.76 26.54
N LEU A 23 1.68 -18.54 25.21
CA LEU A 23 2.07 -19.56 24.24
C LEU A 23 3.57 -19.56 23.92
N PHE A 24 4.24 -18.41 24.01
CA PHE A 24 5.58 -18.21 23.46
C PHE A 24 6.61 -17.72 24.49
N ALA A 25 6.25 -17.32 25.72
CA ALA A 25 7.22 -16.77 26.70
C ALA A 25 8.41 -17.69 26.96
N ASP A 26 8.18 -18.99 27.03
CA ASP A 26 9.20 -19.98 27.33
C ASP A 26 9.88 -20.60 26.09
N LYS A 27 9.47 -20.16 24.88
CA LYS A 27 9.99 -20.71 23.64
C LYS A 27 11.19 -19.91 23.13
N GLN A 28 12.31 -20.58 22.93
CA GLN A 28 13.50 -19.96 22.35
C GLN A 28 13.35 -19.66 20.85
N LYS A 29 12.52 -20.42 20.12
CA LYS A 29 12.19 -20.22 18.70
C LYS A 29 10.70 -20.36 18.47
N PHE A 30 10.12 -19.41 17.78
CA PHE A 30 8.74 -19.46 17.29
C PHE A 30 8.59 -18.56 16.06
N ASN A 31 7.56 -18.81 15.27
CA ASN A 31 7.29 -18.00 14.09
C ASN A 31 6.65 -16.66 14.50
N PHE A 32 7.35 -15.55 14.24
CA PHE A 32 6.90 -14.18 14.57
C PHE A 32 5.65 -13.73 13.79
N GLU A 33 5.29 -14.41 12.68
CA GLU A 33 4.05 -14.15 11.96
C GLU A 33 2.80 -14.55 12.78
N ILE A 34 2.90 -15.56 13.66
CA ILE A 34 1.74 -16.11 14.40
C ILE A 34 1.08 -15.08 15.32
N PRO A 35 1.80 -14.35 16.20
CA PRO A 35 1.19 -13.31 17.03
C PRO A 35 0.54 -12.19 16.23
N LEU A 36 1.11 -11.80 15.11
CA LEU A 36 0.58 -10.74 14.25
C LEU A 36 -0.69 -11.20 13.52
N THR A 37 -0.66 -12.40 12.95
CA THR A 37 -1.84 -13.02 12.32
C THR A 37 -2.98 -13.23 13.33
N SER A 38 -2.67 -13.74 14.53
CA SER A 38 -3.69 -13.94 15.56
C SER A 38 -4.32 -12.63 16.02
N LEU A 39 -3.57 -11.53 16.08
CA LEU A 39 -4.11 -10.20 16.37
C LEU A 39 -5.18 -9.78 15.35
N VAL A 40 -4.91 -9.99 14.06
CA VAL A 40 -5.85 -9.64 12.97
C VAL A 40 -7.14 -10.48 13.11
N TRP A 41 -7.03 -11.79 13.32
CA TRP A 41 -8.19 -12.67 13.45
C TRP A 41 -9.01 -12.43 14.74
N ILE A 42 -8.35 -12.26 15.88
CA ILE A 42 -9.03 -11.92 17.15
C ILE A 42 -9.80 -10.61 16.99
N THR A 43 -9.17 -9.59 16.42
CA THR A 43 -9.83 -8.30 16.20
C THR A 43 -11.03 -8.43 15.26
N SER A 44 -10.90 -9.20 14.18
CA SER A 44 -12.00 -9.45 13.25
C SER A 44 -13.19 -10.12 13.95
N ILE A 45 -12.95 -11.20 14.69
CA ILE A 45 -13.99 -11.94 15.39
C ILE A 45 -14.69 -11.05 16.45
N VAL A 46 -13.91 -10.36 17.29
CA VAL A 46 -14.46 -9.46 18.31
C VAL A 46 -15.27 -8.33 17.67
N SER A 47 -14.77 -7.73 16.60
CA SER A 47 -15.47 -6.65 15.88
C SER A 47 -16.76 -7.13 15.23
N ILE A 48 -16.80 -8.34 14.66
CA ILE A 48 -18.02 -8.95 14.11
C ILE A 48 -19.05 -9.14 15.23
N ILE A 49 -18.67 -9.76 16.34
CA ILE A 49 -19.58 -9.98 17.48
C ILE A 49 -20.14 -8.65 17.97
N VAL A 50 -19.29 -7.66 18.23
CA VAL A 50 -19.71 -6.32 18.67
C VAL A 50 -20.64 -5.66 17.65
N THR A 51 -20.36 -5.81 16.35
CA THR A 51 -21.22 -5.26 15.28
C THR A 51 -22.63 -5.84 15.35
N PHE A 52 -22.78 -7.15 15.49
CA PHE A 52 -24.10 -7.80 15.59
C PHE A 52 -24.84 -7.38 16.89
N VAL A 53 -24.15 -7.38 18.04
CA VAL A 53 -24.73 -6.98 19.31
C VAL A 53 -25.23 -5.54 19.27
N VAL A 54 -24.39 -4.60 18.84
CA VAL A 54 -24.76 -3.17 18.82
C VAL A 54 -25.85 -2.89 17.78
N SER A 55 -25.80 -3.52 16.62
CA SER A 55 -26.87 -3.37 15.62
C SER A 55 -28.20 -3.92 16.12
N TYR A 56 -28.19 -5.06 16.82
CA TYR A 56 -29.40 -5.57 17.47
C TYR A 56 -29.96 -4.62 18.52
N MET A 57 -29.09 -4.10 19.39
CA MET A 57 -29.52 -3.14 20.44
C MET A 57 -30.08 -1.84 19.86
N MET A 58 -29.60 -1.41 18.70
CA MET A 58 -30.03 -0.14 18.09
C MET A 58 -31.21 -0.28 17.13
N LEU A 59 -31.39 -1.41 16.47
CA LEU A 59 -32.32 -1.58 15.34
C LEU A 59 -33.28 -2.76 15.52
N GLY A 60 -32.99 -3.71 16.44
CA GLY A 60 -33.68 -5.00 16.51
C GLY A 60 -35.19 -4.92 16.70
N ASP A 61 -35.66 -3.99 17.55
CA ASP A 61 -37.07 -3.86 17.85
C ASP A 61 -37.85 -2.97 16.87
N GLN A 62 -37.16 -2.10 16.11
CA GLN A 62 -37.81 -1.07 15.30
C GLN A 62 -37.84 -1.40 13.81
N TYR A 63 -36.88 -2.18 13.29
CA TYR A 63 -36.64 -2.29 11.86
C TYR A 63 -36.53 -3.75 11.36
N GLY A 64 -37.15 -4.70 12.03
CA GLY A 64 -37.31 -6.06 11.56
C GLY A 64 -35.98 -6.77 11.18
N SER A 65 -35.82 -7.09 9.88
CA SER A 65 -34.65 -7.85 9.42
C SER A 65 -33.40 -7.00 9.20
N LEU A 66 -33.49 -5.66 9.28
CA LEU A 66 -32.38 -4.77 8.92
C LEU A 66 -31.15 -4.92 9.78
N TRP A 67 -31.30 -5.08 11.09
CA TRP A 67 -30.18 -5.17 12.00
C TRP A 67 -29.17 -6.26 11.61
N TRP A 68 -29.66 -7.47 11.28
CA TRP A 68 -28.75 -8.55 10.91
C TRP A 68 -28.20 -8.41 9.49
N ARG A 69 -28.95 -7.83 8.54
CA ARG A 69 -28.50 -7.56 7.19
C ARG A 69 -27.37 -6.52 7.14
N LEU A 70 -27.57 -5.40 7.82
CA LEU A 70 -26.54 -4.34 7.92
C LEU A 70 -25.30 -4.85 8.66
N SER A 71 -25.50 -5.63 9.75
CA SER A 71 -24.39 -6.28 10.47
C SER A 71 -23.64 -7.25 9.57
N THR A 72 -24.33 -8.03 8.76
CA THR A 72 -23.69 -8.95 7.83
C THR A 72 -22.83 -8.21 6.82
N ILE A 73 -23.33 -7.13 6.22
CA ILE A 73 -22.56 -6.35 5.24
C ILE A 73 -21.30 -5.72 5.88
N ILE A 74 -21.43 -5.10 7.05
CA ILE A 74 -20.28 -4.56 7.78
C ILE A 74 -19.30 -5.67 8.15
N SER A 75 -19.79 -6.82 8.61
CA SER A 75 -18.97 -7.98 8.98
C SER A 75 -18.25 -8.59 7.79
N LEU A 76 -18.82 -8.57 6.59
CA LEU A 76 -18.12 -8.96 5.37
C LEU A 76 -16.90 -8.07 5.10
N GLY A 77 -17.01 -6.77 5.34
CA GLY A 77 -15.86 -5.86 5.25
C GLY A 77 -14.78 -6.17 6.29
N THR A 78 -15.19 -6.41 7.54
CA THR A 78 -14.30 -6.80 8.63
C THR A 78 -13.61 -8.13 8.33
N LEU A 79 -14.36 -9.13 7.84
CA LEU A 79 -13.82 -10.41 7.40
C LEU A 79 -12.86 -10.28 6.22
N GLY A 80 -13.20 -9.44 5.24
CA GLY A 80 -12.34 -9.13 4.11
C GLY A 80 -10.99 -8.58 4.53
N ALA A 81 -10.98 -7.71 5.55
CA ALA A 81 -9.76 -7.16 6.12
C ALA A 81 -8.89 -8.20 6.86
N ALA A 82 -9.43 -9.35 7.23
CA ALA A 82 -8.67 -10.49 7.76
C ALA A 82 -8.26 -11.50 6.67
N VAL A 83 -9.13 -11.76 5.70
CA VAL A 83 -8.90 -12.75 4.63
C VAL A 83 -7.89 -12.25 3.59
N ILE A 84 -7.92 -10.97 3.23
CA ILE A 84 -6.99 -10.40 2.24
C ILE A 84 -5.53 -10.49 2.68
N PRO A 85 -5.13 -10.22 3.94
CA PRO A 85 -3.80 -10.51 4.44
C PRO A 85 -3.39 -11.97 4.30
N GLU A 86 -4.26 -12.91 4.64
CA GLU A 86 -3.99 -14.34 4.47
C GLU A 86 -3.75 -14.73 3.00
N ALA A 87 -4.61 -14.25 2.11
CA ALA A 87 -4.42 -14.42 0.67
C ALA A 87 -3.11 -13.78 0.17
N THR A 88 -2.65 -12.70 0.80
CA THR A 88 -1.35 -12.08 0.49
C THR A 88 -0.20 -12.95 0.98
N ARG A 89 -0.29 -13.46 2.20
CA ARG A 89 0.73 -14.31 2.80
C ARG A 89 1.04 -15.56 1.98
N ILE A 90 0.03 -16.14 1.32
CA ILE A 90 0.22 -17.27 0.39
C ILE A 90 1.24 -16.95 -0.72
N PHE A 91 1.36 -15.68 -1.13
CA PHE A 91 2.25 -15.26 -2.21
C PHE A 91 3.55 -14.62 -1.73
N THR A 92 3.58 -14.07 -0.51
CA THR A 92 4.67 -13.19 -0.07
C THR A 92 5.41 -13.67 1.17
N SER A 93 4.87 -14.59 1.98
CA SER A 93 5.57 -15.12 3.15
C SER A 93 6.84 -15.87 2.73
N ALA A 94 7.90 -15.75 3.52
CA ALA A 94 9.15 -16.52 3.34
C ALA A 94 8.88 -18.04 3.22
N HIS A 95 7.88 -18.55 3.95
CA HIS A 95 7.48 -19.95 3.90
C HIS A 95 6.54 -20.32 2.74
N SER A 96 6.21 -19.37 1.85
CA SER A 96 5.30 -19.61 0.73
C SER A 96 5.97 -20.37 -0.40
N LYS A 97 5.18 -21.23 -1.10
CA LYS A 97 5.69 -21.94 -2.29
C LYS A 97 6.08 -20.99 -3.41
N HIS A 98 5.43 -19.84 -3.53
CA HIS A 98 5.74 -18.84 -4.55
C HIS A 98 7.09 -18.14 -4.28
N VAL A 99 7.41 -17.88 -3.03
CA VAL A 99 8.72 -17.34 -2.64
C VAL A 99 9.81 -18.39 -2.84
N GLN A 100 9.55 -19.65 -2.49
CA GLN A 100 10.48 -20.75 -2.78
C GLN A 100 10.73 -20.93 -4.29
N GLU A 101 9.66 -20.82 -5.11
CA GLU A 101 9.78 -20.85 -6.59
C GLU A 101 10.69 -19.74 -7.11
N ILE A 102 10.63 -18.53 -6.54
CA ILE A 102 11.54 -17.44 -6.91
C ILE A 102 13.00 -17.80 -6.59
N VAL A 103 13.24 -18.40 -5.41
CA VAL A 103 14.57 -18.86 -5.00
C VAL A 103 15.09 -19.95 -5.93
N ASP A 104 14.26 -20.98 -6.21
CA ASP A 104 14.62 -22.10 -7.08
C ASP A 104 14.90 -21.61 -8.51
N SER A 105 14.08 -20.69 -9.01
CA SER A 105 14.29 -20.03 -10.30
C SER A 105 15.63 -19.29 -10.35
N GLY A 106 16.02 -18.68 -9.23
CA GLY A 106 17.30 -17.99 -9.10
C GLY A 106 18.51 -18.93 -9.17
N ARG A 107 18.39 -20.16 -8.66
CA ARG A 107 19.45 -21.17 -8.76
C ARG A 107 19.73 -21.57 -10.19
N GLU A 108 18.69 -21.77 -11.00
CA GLU A 108 18.80 -22.25 -12.38
C GLU A 108 19.06 -21.13 -13.38
N GLY A 109 18.35 -19.99 -13.27
CA GLY A 109 18.37 -18.94 -14.28
C GLY A 109 18.84 -17.58 -13.79
N GLY A 110 19.38 -17.48 -12.57
CA GLY A 110 19.91 -16.25 -12.00
C GLY A 110 18.88 -15.13 -11.91
N ALA A 111 19.36 -13.88 -11.99
CA ALA A 111 18.53 -12.70 -11.79
C ALA A 111 17.35 -12.59 -12.76
N SER A 112 17.50 -13.06 -13.99
CA SER A 112 16.43 -12.97 -15.01
C SER A 112 15.20 -13.77 -14.59
N LEU A 113 15.38 -15.00 -14.13
CA LEU A 113 14.26 -15.83 -13.70
C LEU A 113 13.72 -15.39 -12.33
N VAL A 114 14.55 -14.87 -11.43
CA VAL A 114 14.09 -14.24 -10.18
C VAL A 114 13.10 -13.11 -10.47
N VAL A 115 13.46 -12.20 -11.41
CA VAL A 115 12.57 -11.10 -11.78
C VAL A 115 11.27 -11.62 -12.40
N LEU A 116 11.33 -12.56 -13.34
CA LEU A 116 10.13 -13.11 -14.00
C LEU A 116 9.21 -13.84 -13.02
N SER A 117 9.75 -14.66 -12.14
CA SER A 117 8.95 -15.43 -11.15
C SER A 117 8.23 -14.51 -10.15
N GLY A 118 8.86 -13.41 -9.73
CA GLY A 118 8.19 -12.44 -8.88
C GLY A 118 7.10 -11.65 -9.59
N LEU A 119 7.28 -11.32 -10.90
CA LEU A 119 6.19 -10.75 -11.70
C LEU A 119 4.99 -11.70 -11.80
N VAL A 120 5.24 -13.00 -11.96
CA VAL A 120 4.20 -14.03 -11.97
C VAL A 120 3.47 -14.06 -10.62
N ALA A 121 4.19 -14.15 -9.50
CA ALA A 121 3.61 -14.14 -8.17
C ALA A 121 2.76 -12.88 -7.92
N GLY A 122 3.23 -11.71 -8.32
CA GLY A 122 2.51 -10.45 -8.23
C GLY A 122 1.19 -10.46 -9.02
N ASN A 123 1.20 -10.90 -10.27
CA ASN A 123 0.01 -10.96 -11.12
C ASN A 123 -1.05 -11.94 -10.58
N PHE A 124 -0.64 -13.17 -10.23
CA PHE A 124 -1.57 -14.16 -9.65
C PHE A 124 -2.18 -13.68 -8.33
N SER A 125 -1.38 -13.03 -7.49
CA SER A 125 -1.88 -12.48 -6.23
C SER A 125 -2.90 -11.36 -6.45
N ALA A 126 -2.69 -10.50 -7.45
CA ALA A 126 -3.65 -9.44 -7.81
C ALA A 126 -4.97 -10.03 -8.32
N PHE A 127 -4.92 -11.07 -9.16
CA PHE A 127 -6.11 -11.80 -9.64
C PHE A 127 -6.92 -12.37 -8.48
N TRP A 128 -6.32 -13.15 -7.58
CA TRP A 128 -7.03 -13.77 -6.47
C TRP A 128 -7.64 -12.76 -5.51
N LYS A 129 -6.94 -11.69 -5.20
CA LYS A 129 -7.48 -10.62 -4.33
C LYS A 129 -8.60 -9.85 -4.99
N GLY A 130 -8.48 -9.58 -6.29
CA GLY A 130 -9.57 -9.02 -7.07
C GLY A 130 -10.82 -9.91 -6.99
N GLY A 131 -10.66 -11.22 -7.14
CA GLY A 131 -11.74 -12.20 -6.98
C GLY A 131 -12.37 -12.18 -5.58
N ILE A 132 -11.57 -12.11 -4.52
CA ILE A 132 -12.06 -12.00 -3.14
C ILE A 132 -12.87 -10.70 -2.96
N ILE A 133 -12.38 -9.57 -3.44
CA ILE A 133 -13.09 -8.29 -3.35
C ILE A 133 -14.44 -8.37 -4.08
N VAL A 134 -14.45 -8.91 -5.31
CA VAL A 134 -15.69 -9.08 -6.09
C VAL A 134 -16.68 -9.99 -5.34
N LEU A 135 -16.20 -11.11 -4.78
CA LEU A 135 -17.06 -12.00 -4.00
C LEU A 135 -17.69 -11.29 -2.79
N LEU A 136 -16.89 -10.53 -2.03
CA LEU A 136 -17.40 -9.75 -0.89
C LEU A 136 -18.44 -8.71 -1.33
N MET A 137 -18.20 -8.02 -2.46
CA MET A 137 -19.16 -7.07 -3.02
C MET A 137 -20.45 -7.75 -3.48
N VAL A 138 -20.38 -8.89 -4.16
CA VAL A 138 -21.57 -9.66 -4.59
C VAL A 138 -22.39 -10.09 -3.38
N VAL A 139 -21.77 -10.68 -2.36
CA VAL A 139 -22.48 -11.12 -1.16
C VAL A 139 -23.10 -9.92 -0.42
N SER A 140 -22.42 -8.76 -0.39
CA SER A 140 -22.97 -7.56 0.23
C SER A 140 -24.21 -7.03 -0.51
N VAL A 141 -24.21 -7.09 -1.85
CA VAL A 141 -25.38 -6.72 -2.67
C VAL A 141 -26.55 -7.67 -2.42
N VAL A 142 -26.29 -8.97 -2.37
CA VAL A 142 -27.32 -9.99 -2.05
C VAL A 142 -27.92 -9.73 -0.66
N ALA A 143 -27.08 -9.44 0.34
CA ALA A 143 -27.55 -9.12 1.69
C ALA A 143 -28.38 -7.83 1.73
N ALA A 144 -28.03 -6.84 0.89
CA ALA A 144 -28.73 -5.55 0.78
C ALA A 144 -30.06 -5.64 0.00
N ASN A 145 -30.23 -6.65 -0.84
CA ASN A 145 -31.44 -6.81 -1.64
C ASN A 145 -32.62 -7.29 -0.77
N SER A 146 -33.24 -6.34 -0.05
CA SER A 146 -34.41 -6.61 0.78
C SER A 146 -35.42 -5.45 0.69
N PRO A 147 -36.72 -5.75 0.72
CA PRO A 147 -37.75 -4.71 0.72
C PRO A 147 -37.55 -3.69 1.85
N ASP A 148 -37.16 -4.15 3.02
CA ASP A 148 -36.97 -3.30 4.20
C ASP A 148 -35.86 -2.23 3.95
N LEU A 149 -34.75 -2.62 3.33
CA LEU A 149 -33.67 -1.67 3.04
C LEU A 149 -34.01 -0.76 1.85
N ILE A 150 -34.62 -1.33 0.78
CA ILE A 150 -35.01 -0.57 -0.40
C ILE A 150 -36.04 0.51 -0.02
N ASN A 151 -37.00 0.19 0.82
CA ASN A 151 -38.03 1.14 1.27
C ASN A 151 -37.47 2.25 2.18
N LEU A 152 -36.37 2.01 2.88
CA LEU A 152 -35.72 2.99 3.72
C LEU A 152 -34.89 4.02 2.95
N ILE A 153 -34.53 3.72 1.72
CA ILE A 153 -33.72 4.62 0.89
C ILE A 153 -34.67 5.32 -0.12
N PRO A 154 -35.10 6.58 0.13
CA PRO A 154 -36.08 7.24 -0.73
C PRO A 154 -35.67 7.30 -2.19
N MET A 155 -34.36 7.43 -2.47
CA MET A 155 -33.84 7.47 -3.83
C MET A 155 -33.92 6.12 -4.57
N ALA A 156 -34.07 4.99 -3.87
CA ALA A 156 -34.26 3.68 -4.50
C ALA A 156 -35.62 3.57 -5.21
N GLN A 157 -36.55 4.44 -4.91
CA GLN A 157 -37.86 4.51 -5.53
C GLN A 157 -37.84 5.32 -6.84
N ILE A 158 -36.74 5.99 -7.17
CA ILE A 158 -36.56 6.71 -8.42
C ILE A 158 -36.07 5.73 -9.48
N GLU A 159 -36.77 5.68 -10.62
CA GLU A 159 -36.56 4.68 -11.69
C GLU A 159 -35.09 4.55 -12.15
N ASN A 160 -34.34 5.67 -12.19
CA ASN A 160 -32.95 5.69 -12.61
C ASN A 160 -31.95 5.26 -11.52
N PHE A 161 -32.38 5.06 -10.29
CA PHE A 161 -31.53 4.77 -9.13
C PHE A 161 -31.96 3.51 -8.38
N SER A 162 -32.59 2.57 -9.05
CA SER A 162 -33.10 1.32 -8.45
C SER A 162 -31.99 0.48 -7.75
N ALA A 163 -30.72 0.62 -8.16
CA ALA A 163 -29.58 -0.08 -7.58
C ALA A 163 -28.87 0.66 -6.42
N ILE A 164 -29.43 1.76 -5.92
CA ILE A 164 -28.77 2.56 -4.86
C ILE A 164 -28.55 1.80 -3.55
N HIS A 165 -29.38 0.79 -3.26
CA HIS A 165 -29.18 -0.10 -2.11
C HIS A 165 -27.88 -0.87 -2.21
N ALA A 166 -27.45 -1.26 -3.43
CA ALA A 166 -26.14 -1.90 -3.65
C ALA A 166 -24.98 -0.92 -3.37
N VAL A 167 -25.14 0.33 -3.77
CA VAL A 167 -24.15 1.38 -3.48
C VAL A 167 -24.02 1.61 -1.98
N PHE A 168 -25.14 1.67 -1.27
CA PHE A 168 -25.15 1.78 0.17
C PHE A 168 -24.45 0.57 0.84
N ALA A 169 -24.69 -0.64 0.32
CA ALA A 169 -24.00 -1.85 0.77
C ALA A 169 -22.48 -1.75 0.60
N PHE A 170 -22.00 -1.22 -0.53
CA PHE A 170 -20.55 -1.00 -0.72
C PHE A 170 -19.99 0.01 0.28
N GLY A 171 -20.74 1.06 0.62
CA GLY A 171 -20.35 1.98 1.69
C GLY A 171 -20.22 1.30 3.05
N LEU A 172 -21.16 0.42 3.41
CA LEU A 172 -21.10 -0.36 4.64
C LEU A 172 -19.98 -1.41 4.63
N LEU A 173 -19.73 -2.02 3.47
CA LEU A 173 -18.59 -2.92 3.29
C LEU A 173 -17.26 -2.18 3.56
N ALA A 174 -17.10 -0.97 2.96
CA ALA A 174 -15.95 -0.11 3.23
C ALA A 174 -15.83 0.28 4.70
N PHE A 175 -16.95 0.54 5.36
CA PHE A 175 -16.99 0.83 6.79
C PHE A 175 -16.49 -0.35 7.62
N GLY A 176 -16.84 -1.58 7.25
CA GLY A 176 -16.31 -2.81 7.86
C GLY A 176 -14.80 -2.96 7.71
N PHE A 177 -14.25 -2.70 6.52
CA PHE A 177 -12.81 -2.65 6.29
C PHE A 177 -12.13 -1.59 7.20
N LEU A 178 -12.72 -0.39 7.30
CA LEU A 178 -12.20 0.68 8.15
C LEU A 178 -12.18 0.31 9.63
N GLY A 179 -13.08 -0.57 10.07
CA GLY A 179 -13.12 -1.07 11.45
C GLY A 179 -11.85 -1.79 11.86
N MET A 180 -11.15 -2.41 10.90
CA MET A 180 -9.86 -3.07 11.11
C MET A 180 -8.66 -2.13 10.96
N GLY A 181 -8.89 -0.86 10.62
CA GLY A 181 -7.84 0.13 10.33
C GLY A 181 -6.75 0.23 11.40
N PRO A 182 -7.07 0.40 12.69
CA PRO A 182 -6.05 0.53 13.73
C PRO A 182 -5.11 -0.68 13.80
N VAL A 183 -5.65 -1.89 13.71
CA VAL A 183 -4.86 -3.13 13.74
C VAL A 183 -4.06 -3.30 12.46
N THR A 184 -4.66 -3.03 11.30
CA THR A 184 -3.97 -3.10 10.01
C THR A 184 -2.78 -2.15 9.97
N ILE A 185 -2.93 -0.90 10.46
CA ILE A 185 -1.85 0.07 10.56
C ILE A 185 -0.78 -0.38 11.56
N ALA A 186 -1.17 -0.97 12.69
CA ALA A 186 -0.23 -1.45 13.68
C ALA A 186 0.67 -2.57 13.13
N VAL A 187 0.09 -3.55 12.42
CA VAL A 187 0.87 -4.63 11.80
C VAL A 187 1.68 -4.17 10.60
N ASP A 188 1.22 -3.17 9.84
CA ASP A 188 1.99 -2.53 8.77
C ASP A 188 3.22 -1.81 9.34
N SER A 189 3.04 -1.07 10.43
CA SER A 189 4.12 -0.33 11.10
C SER A 189 5.18 -1.24 11.73
N TYR A 190 4.84 -2.49 12.03
CA TYR A 190 5.80 -3.48 12.53
C TYR A 190 6.96 -3.68 11.56
N GLY A 191 6.70 -3.74 10.25
CA GLY A 191 7.72 -3.92 9.23
C GLY A 191 8.82 -2.85 9.26
N PRO A 192 8.52 -1.54 9.11
CA PRO A 192 9.53 -0.49 9.23
C PRO A 192 10.29 -0.47 10.57
N VAL A 193 9.65 -0.88 11.67
CA VAL A 193 10.32 -0.95 12.97
C VAL A 193 11.35 -2.08 13.00
N THR A 194 11.01 -3.26 12.50
CA THR A 194 11.94 -4.41 12.45
C THR A 194 13.08 -4.19 11.48
N ASP A 195 12.80 -3.63 10.30
CA ASP A 195 13.78 -3.25 9.30
C ASP A 195 14.81 -2.23 9.85
N ASN A 196 14.33 -1.17 10.51
CA ASN A 196 15.20 -0.21 11.15
C ASN A 196 15.99 -0.83 12.32
N ALA A 197 15.40 -1.70 13.12
CA ALA A 197 16.09 -2.35 14.23
C ALA A 197 17.25 -3.24 13.72
N GLN A 198 17.02 -4.01 12.65
CA GLN A 198 18.06 -4.80 12.01
C GLN A 198 19.16 -3.91 11.44
N SER A 199 18.78 -2.85 10.68
CA SER A 199 19.73 -1.92 10.08
C SER A 199 20.60 -1.22 11.12
N VAL A 200 20.03 -0.75 12.23
CA VAL A 200 20.78 -0.13 13.33
C VAL A 200 21.76 -1.11 13.95
N PHE A 201 21.36 -2.37 14.18
CA PHE A 201 22.25 -3.38 14.71
C PHE A 201 23.43 -3.67 13.77
N GLU A 202 23.15 -3.88 12.48
CA GLU A 202 24.20 -4.16 11.48
C GLU A 202 25.16 -2.98 11.28
N LEU A 203 24.66 -1.76 11.17
CA LEU A 203 25.48 -0.57 10.94
C LEU A 203 26.25 -0.13 12.17
N SER A 204 25.78 -0.43 13.38
CA SER A 204 26.46 -0.05 14.62
C SER A 204 27.74 -0.82 14.85
N LEU A 205 27.88 -2.00 14.25
CA LEU A 205 28.99 -2.94 14.48
C LEU A 205 29.28 -3.17 15.99
N ILE A 206 28.22 -3.10 16.81
CA ILE A 206 28.31 -3.09 18.28
C ILE A 206 29.02 -4.35 18.81
N GLU A 207 28.87 -5.47 18.12
CA GLU A 207 29.51 -6.75 18.46
C GLU A 207 31.04 -6.70 18.39
N GLN A 208 31.61 -5.77 17.60
CA GLN A 208 33.05 -5.62 17.40
C GLN A 208 33.69 -4.65 18.41
N LYS A 209 32.89 -3.93 19.19
CA LYS A 209 33.40 -2.97 20.18
C LYS A 209 34.00 -3.70 21.38
N ALA A 210 35.26 -3.42 21.67
CA ALA A 210 35.96 -4.02 22.81
C ALA A 210 35.25 -3.65 24.14
N GLY A 211 35.03 -4.63 25.02
CA GLY A 211 34.44 -4.44 26.35
C GLY A 211 32.92 -4.25 26.35
N ILE A 212 32.24 -4.34 25.18
CA ILE A 212 30.78 -4.08 25.07
C ILE A 212 29.94 -5.07 25.87
N LYS A 213 30.39 -6.35 25.98
CA LYS A 213 29.63 -7.36 26.74
C LYS A 213 29.59 -7.05 28.21
N GLU A 214 30.73 -6.58 28.76
CA GLU A 214 30.86 -6.13 30.14
C GLU A 214 30.07 -4.87 30.42
N GLU A 215 30.09 -3.91 29.48
CA GLU A 215 29.32 -2.67 29.55
C GLU A 215 27.81 -2.98 29.58
N ILE A 216 27.30 -3.82 28.67
CA ILE A 216 25.89 -4.23 28.63
C ILE A 216 25.51 -5.01 29.91
N LYS A 217 26.37 -5.90 30.36
CA LYS A 217 26.13 -6.65 31.61
C LYS A 217 26.03 -5.74 32.83
N LYS A 218 26.86 -4.70 32.87
CA LYS A 218 26.84 -3.71 33.96
C LYS A 218 25.57 -2.84 33.91
N ASP A 219 25.17 -2.35 32.71
CA ASP A 219 24.10 -1.38 32.54
C ASP A 219 22.70 -2.02 32.50
N PHE A 220 22.59 -3.24 31.97
CA PHE A 220 21.30 -3.92 31.73
C PHE A 220 21.18 -5.26 32.48
N GLY A 221 22.20 -5.75 33.15
CA GLY A 221 22.14 -6.95 34.00
C GLY A 221 22.15 -8.29 33.26
N PHE A 222 22.38 -8.33 31.94
CA PHE A 222 22.48 -9.58 31.17
C PHE A 222 23.74 -9.61 30.28
N THR A 223 24.21 -10.78 29.94
CA THR A 223 25.31 -10.96 28.97
C THR A 223 24.74 -11.15 27.58
N PRO A 224 25.03 -10.26 26.60
CA PRO A 224 24.45 -10.35 25.27
C PRO A 224 25.03 -11.52 24.47
N ASP A 225 24.15 -12.24 23.77
CA ASP A 225 24.48 -13.15 22.68
C ASP A 225 24.19 -12.45 21.35
N PHE A 226 25.20 -11.84 20.75
CA PHE A 226 25.06 -11.06 19.52
C PHE A 226 24.66 -11.94 18.33
N SER A 227 25.14 -13.19 18.26
CA SER A 227 24.78 -14.12 17.18
C SER A 227 23.29 -14.44 17.23
N ARG A 228 22.78 -14.73 18.43
CA ARG A 228 21.37 -14.99 18.64
C ARG A 228 20.51 -13.74 18.42
N GLY A 229 21.00 -12.58 18.87
CA GLY A 229 20.34 -11.27 18.66
C GLY A 229 20.19 -10.97 17.17
N LYS A 230 21.23 -11.20 16.37
CA LYS A 230 21.21 -11.04 14.92
C LYS A 230 20.19 -11.96 14.24
N GLU A 231 20.22 -13.26 14.57
CA GLU A 231 19.26 -14.25 14.04
C GLU A 231 17.81 -13.83 14.33
N LEU A 232 17.52 -13.39 15.55
CA LEU A 232 16.18 -12.92 15.94
C LEU A 232 15.75 -11.63 15.22
N LEU A 233 16.67 -10.70 14.99
CA LEU A 233 16.39 -9.49 14.24
C LEU A 233 16.07 -9.79 12.77
N GLU A 234 16.83 -10.70 12.15
CA GLU A 234 16.61 -11.16 10.78
C GLU A 234 15.26 -11.89 10.63
N GLU A 235 14.92 -12.80 11.57
CA GLU A 235 13.62 -13.47 11.61
C GLU A 235 12.45 -12.47 11.79
N ASN A 236 12.62 -11.47 12.67
CA ASN A 236 11.64 -10.42 12.89
C ASN A 236 11.45 -9.54 11.66
N ASP A 237 12.53 -9.19 10.97
CA ASP A 237 12.46 -8.39 9.75
C ASP A 237 11.77 -9.15 8.61
N SER A 238 12.04 -10.44 8.47
CA SER A 238 11.32 -11.30 7.51
C SER A 238 9.81 -11.33 7.79
N ALA A 239 9.40 -11.48 9.04
CA ALA A 239 7.99 -11.37 9.43
C ALA A 239 7.44 -9.96 9.15
N GLY A 240 8.21 -8.92 9.45
CA GLY A 240 7.88 -7.53 9.15
C GLY A 240 7.61 -7.27 7.67
N ASN A 241 8.43 -7.81 6.79
CA ASN A 241 8.24 -7.71 5.34
C ASN A 241 6.97 -8.41 4.85
N THR A 242 6.64 -9.58 5.41
CA THR A 242 5.36 -10.25 5.15
C THR A 242 4.19 -9.34 5.49
N PHE A 243 4.21 -8.70 6.65
CA PHE A 243 3.09 -7.84 7.08
C PHE A 243 3.04 -6.48 6.39
N LYS A 244 4.16 -5.89 5.98
CA LYS A 244 4.17 -4.76 5.04
C LYS A 244 3.41 -5.10 3.75
N ALA A 245 3.64 -6.30 3.21
CA ALA A 245 2.97 -6.74 2.00
C ALA A 245 1.49 -7.05 2.22
N THR A 246 1.09 -7.58 3.39
CA THR A 246 -0.29 -8.01 3.69
C THR A 246 -1.21 -6.86 4.05
N ALA A 247 -0.73 -5.84 4.74
CA ALA A 247 -1.53 -4.71 5.18
C ALA A 247 -1.90 -3.76 4.03
N LYS A 248 -0.97 -3.52 3.10
CA LYS A 248 -1.18 -2.61 1.96
C LYS A 248 -2.41 -2.94 1.11
N PRO A 249 -2.68 -4.20 0.71
CA PRO A 249 -3.88 -4.57 -0.03
C PRO A 249 -5.20 -4.24 0.69
N VAL A 250 -5.26 -4.38 2.00
CA VAL A 250 -6.43 -4.00 2.81
C VAL A 250 -6.65 -2.50 2.78
N LEU A 251 -5.58 -1.72 2.96
CA LEU A 251 -5.64 -0.25 2.93
C LEU A 251 -6.04 0.28 1.56
N ILE A 252 -5.53 -0.34 0.48
CA ILE A 252 -5.88 0.03 -0.90
C ILE A 252 -7.32 -0.40 -1.21
N GLY A 253 -7.74 -1.62 -0.84
CA GLY A 253 -9.12 -2.08 -0.98
C GLY A 253 -10.11 -1.14 -0.27
N THR A 254 -9.78 -0.72 0.95
CA THR A 254 -10.58 0.27 1.69
C THR A 254 -10.66 1.62 0.95
N ALA A 255 -9.54 2.08 0.37
CA ALA A 255 -9.51 3.32 -0.39
C ALA A 255 -10.40 3.26 -1.63
N VAL A 256 -10.35 2.15 -2.37
CA VAL A 256 -11.10 1.96 -3.61
C VAL A 256 -12.60 1.81 -3.34
N ILE A 257 -12.99 0.96 -2.37
CA ILE A 257 -14.40 0.81 -2.02
C ILE A 257 -14.95 2.13 -1.44
N GLY A 258 -14.14 2.87 -0.66
CA GLY A 258 -14.50 4.22 -0.19
C GLY A 258 -14.61 5.23 -1.34
N ALA A 259 -13.71 5.18 -2.31
CA ALA A 259 -13.76 6.04 -3.50
C ALA A 259 -15.01 5.77 -4.34
N THR A 260 -15.45 4.52 -4.47
CA THR A 260 -16.71 4.20 -5.16
C THR A 260 -17.91 4.91 -4.56
N THR A 261 -17.99 5.03 -3.24
CA THR A 261 -19.10 5.77 -2.60
C THR A 261 -19.08 7.26 -2.93
N MET A 262 -17.90 7.86 -3.03
CA MET A 262 -17.76 9.27 -3.44
C MET A 262 -18.11 9.47 -4.93
N ILE A 263 -17.69 8.54 -5.78
CA ILE A 263 -18.04 8.55 -7.22
C ILE A 263 -19.56 8.47 -7.39
N PHE A 264 -20.23 7.59 -6.65
CA PHE A 264 -21.67 7.50 -6.65
C PHE A 264 -22.35 8.78 -6.14
N SER A 265 -21.76 9.45 -5.17
CA SER A 265 -22.27 10.76 -4.71
C SER A 265 -22.25 11.79 -5.84
N ILE A 266 -21.20 11.82 -6.66
CA ILE A 266 -21.15 12.70 -7.85
C ILE A 266 -22.26 12.33 -8.85
N ILE A 267 -22.42 11.03 -9.14
CA ILE A 267 -23.45 10.55 -10.07
C ILE A 267 -24.84 10.94 -9.61
N LEU A 268 -25.15 10.75 -8.34
CA LEU A 268 -26.46 11.07 -7.76
C LEU A 268 -26.69 12.58 -7.70
N MET A 269 -25.73 13.35 -7.23
CA MET A 269 -25.84 14.79 -7.07
C MET A 269 -26.06 15.51 -8.40
N LEU A 270 -25.40 15.05 -9.47
CA LEU A 270 -25.46 15.64 -10.78
C LEU A 270 -26.45 14.90 -11.72
N ASN A 271 -27.16 13.90 -11.24
CA ASN A 271 -28.07 13.05 -12.02
C ASN A 271 -27.43 12.54 -13.33
N LEU A 272 -26.20 12.05 -13.24
CA LEU A 272 -25.42 11.64 -14.40
C LEU A 272 -25.91 10.29 -14.93
N GLN A 273 -26.18 10.23 -16.24
CA GLN A 273 -26.38 8.98 -16.97
C GLN A 273 -25.05 8.59 -17.63
N LEU A 274 -24.40 7.55 -17.10
CA LEU A 274 -23.13 7.04 -17.62
C LEU A 274 -23.41 5.84 -18.55
N SER A 275 -23.04 5.98 -19.81
CA SER A 275 -23.14 4.93 -20.82
C SER A 275 -21.84 4.80 -21.59
N LEU A 276 -21.40 3.56 -21.88
CA LEU A 276 -20.24 3.33 -22.75
C LEU A 276 -20.44 3.80 -24.20
N LEU A 277 -21.68 4.09 -24.59
CA LEU A 277 -21.99 4.71 -25.87
C LEU A 277 -21.67 6.20 -25.88
N ASP A 278 -21.50 6.82 -24.72
CA ASP A 278 -21.06 8.21 -24.60
C ASP A 278 -19.53 8.28 -24.75
N PRO A 279 -19.00 8.96 -25.79
CA PRO A 279 -17.56 9.05 -25.98
C PRO A 279 -16.79 9.63 -24.79
N GLN A 280 -17.41 10.56 -24.05
CA GLN A 280 -16.77 11.16 -22.87
C GLN A 280 -16.54 10.12 -21.76
N VAL A 281 -17.48 9.18 -21.59
CA VAL A 281 -17.34 8.08 -20.61
C VAL A 281 -16.20 7.16 -21.00
N LEU A 282 -16.14 6.73 -22.28
CA LEU A 282 -15.08 5.87 -22.77
C LEU A 282 -13.70 6.51 -22.66
N LEU A 283 -13.59 7.78 -23.08
CA LEU A 283 -12.33 8.53 -23.02
C LEU A 283 -11.86 8.73 -21.57
N GLY A 284 -12.79 9.00 -20.64
CA GLY A 284 -12.49 9.10 -19.22
C GLY A 284 -11.92 7.80 -18.65
N LEU A 285 -12.50 6.65 -19.01
CA LEU A 285 -12.00 5.32 -18.60
C LEU A 285 -10.58 5.07 -19.12
N VAL A 286 -10.31 5.35 -20.38
CA VAL A 286 -8.97 5.17 -20.98
C VAL A 286 -7.96 6.10 -20.30
N MET A 287 -8.34 7.36 -20.07
CA MET A 287 -7.44 8.35 -19.45
C MET A 287 -7.10 8.01 -18.01
N GLY A 288 -8.03 7.49 -17.23
CA GLY A 288 -7.74 7.07 -15.85
C GLY A 288 -6.74 5.93 -15.79
N GLY A 289 -6.86 4.93 -16.66
CA GLY A 289 -5.85 3.88 -16.80
C GLY A 289 -4.48 4.43 -17.19
N ALA A 290 -4.44 5.31 -18.19
CA ALA A 290 -3.19 5.94 -18.65
C ALA A 290 -2.49 6.71 -17.52
N VAL A 291 -3.23 7.44 -16.69
CA VAL A 291 -2.68 8.21 -15.56
C VAL A 291 -2.10 7.28 -14.49
N ILE A 292 -2.70 6.13 -14.20
CA ILE A 292 -2.16 5.15 -13.24
C ILE A 292 -0.83 4.57 -13.73
N PHE A 293 -0.72 4.23 -15.04
CA PHE A 293 0.54 3.75 -15.61
C PHE A 293 1.61 4.83 -15.66
N TRP A 294 1.23 6.06 -16.04
CA TRP A 294 2.13 7.21 -15.95
C TRP A 294 2.64 7.41 -14.53
N PHE A 295 1.75 7.37 -13.54
CA PHE A 295 2.09 7.54 -12.12
C PHE A 295 3.11 6.49 -11.65
N SER A 296 2.87 5.21 -11.98
CA SER A 296 3.79 4.13 -11.66
C SER A 296 5.16 4.34 -12.31
N GLY A 297 5.19 4.72 -13.58
CA GLY A 297 6.43 5.03 -14.28
C GLY A 297 7.18 6.23 -13.69
N ALA A 298 6.47 7.30 -13.34
CA ALA A 298 7.07 8.51 -12.77
C ALA A 298 7.65 8.26 -11.36
N THR A 299 6.97 7.48 -10.52
CA THR A 299 7.47 7.12 -9.18
C THR A 299 8.72 6.25 -9.25
N ILE A 300 8.72 5.23 -10.12
CA ILE A 300 9.89 4.36 -10.35
C ILE A 300 11.06 5.19 -10.92
N GLN A 301 10.78 6.08 -11.89
CA GLN A 301 11.81 6.95 -12.48
C GLN A 301 12.48 7.85 -11.43
N ALA A 302 11.70 8.39 -10.49
CA ALA A 302 12.23 9.24 -9.42
C ALA A 302 13.21 8.47 -8.53
N VAL A 303 12.84 7.25 -8.11
CA VAL A 303 13.71 6.37 -7.30
C VAL A 303 14.96 5.98 -8.08
N THR A 304 14.80 5.51 -9.32
CA THR A 304 15.92 5.06 -10.17
C THR A 304 16.92 6.19 -10.41
N THR A 305 16.43 7.40 -10.67
CA THR A 305 17.32 8.56 -10.89
C THR A 305 18.05 8.94 -9.61
N GLY A 306 17.37 8.93 -8.47
CA GLY A 306 17.99 9.19 -7.17
C GLY A 306 19.09 8.17 -6.85
N ALA A 307 18.80 6.89 -7.02
CA ALA A 307 19.76 5.80 -6.82
C ALA A 307 20.96 5.91 -7.78
N PHE A 308 20.73 6.18 -9.06
CA PHE A 308 21.80 6.37 -10.03
C PHE A 308 22.75 7.51 -9.62
N ARG A 309 22.21 8.65 -9.22
CA ARG A 309 23.03 9.79 -8.78
C ARG A 309 23.77 9.50 -7.48
N ALA A 310 23.16 8.79 -6.55
CA ALA A 310 23.82 8.34 -5.32
C ALA A 310 25.01 7.41 -5.62
N VAL A 311 24.82 6.44 -6.53
CA VAL A 311 25.90 5.53 -6.97
C VAL A 311 27.03 6.29 -7.68
N GLN A 312 26.72 7.27 -8.53
CA GLN A 312 27.74 8.12 -9.14
C GLN A 312 28.57 8.83 -8.07
N TYR A 313 27.91 9.48 -7.11
CA TYR A 313 28.59 10.16 -6.01
C TYR A 313 29.52 9.22 -5.22
N ILE A 314 29.01 8.01 -4.87
CA ILE A 314 29.80 6.99 -4.17
C ILE A 314 31.05 6.64 -4.95
N LYS A 315 30.94 6.36 -6.27
CA LYS A 315 32.07 6.00 -7.11
C LYS A 315 33.10 7.12 -7.28
N GLU A 316 32.68 8.37 -7.29
CA GLU A 316 33.55 9.53 -7.51
C GLU A 316 34.21 10.03 -6.22
N ASN A 317 33.53 9.93 -5.08
CA ASN A 317 33.94 10.61 -3.85
C ASN A 317 34.32 9.67 -2.71
N MET A 318 33.80 8.44 -2.67
CA MET A 318 34.13 7.48 -1.62
C MET A 318 35.30 6.63 -2.03
N LYS A 319 36.26 6.45 -1.10
CA LYS A 319 37.34 5.49 -1.26
C LYS A 319 36.79 4.09 -0.99
N LEU A 320 36.74 3.28 -2.03
CA LEU A 320 36.28 1.87 -1.96
C LEU A 320 37.46 0.89 -1.82
N ASP A 321 38.63 1.39 -1.43
CA ASP A 321 39.82 0.55 -1.15
C ASP A 321 39.76 -0.04 0.26
N SER A 322 40.55 -1.09 0.47
CA SER A 322 40.63 -1.83 1.74
C SER A 322 41.22 -1.02 2.91
N SER A 323 41.56 0.25 2.70
CA SER A 323 42.17 1.12 3.70
C SER A 323 41.16 1.80 4.63
N SER A 324 39.88 1.78 4.29
CA SER A 324 38.79 2.39 5.06
C SER A 324 37.70 1.37 5.35
N THR A 325 37.38 1.18 6.64
CA THR A 325 36.36 0.24 7.12
C THR A 325 34.96 0.84 7.16
N SER A 326 34.84 2.18 7.02
CA SER A 326 33.55 2.89 7.05
C SER A 326 33.59 4.17 6.23
N ALA A 327 32.43 4.56 5.68
CA ALA A 327 32.26 5.84 5.01
C ALA A 327 32.32 7.00 6.02
N SER A 328 32.79 8.17 5.58
CA SER A 328 32.74 9.37 6.43
C SER A 328 31.28 9.81 6.66
N ALA A 329 30.99 10.39 7.83
CA ALA A 329 29.65 10.94 8.11
C ALA A 329 29.23 12.00 7.07
N LYS A 330 30.18 12.76 6.52
CA LYS A 330 29.93 13.73 5.45
C LYS A 330 29.46 13.06 4.17
N ASP A 331 30.11 11.97 3.75
CA ASP A 331 29.76 11.27 2.51
C ASP A 331 28.43 10.54 2.66
N SER A 332 28.17 9.91 3.82
CA SER A 332 26.90 9.29 4.13
C SER A 332 25.74 10.28 4.09
N ASN A 333 25.91 11.46 4.72
CA ASN A 333 24.92 12.53 4.71
C ASN A 333 24.67 13.07 3.29
N GLU A 334 25.71 13.16 2.45
CA GLU A 334 25.55 13.62 1.07
C GLU A 334 24.80 12.61 0.20
N VAL A 335 25.01 11.31 0.37
CA VAL A 335 24.24 10.25 -0.30
C VAL A 335 22.76 10.34 0.08
N VAL A 336 22.45 10.46 1.38
CA VAL A 336 21.08 10.64 1.87
C VAL A 336 20.46 11.92 1.30
N ARG A 337 21.22 13.02 1.25
CA ARG A 337 20.76 14.28 0.69
C ARG A 337 20.40 14.14 -0.81
N ILE A 338 21.25 13.48 -1.59
CA ILE A 338 21.00 13.23 -3.01
C ILE A 338 19.69 12.45 -3.19
N CYS A 339 19.52 11.31 -2.51
CA CYS A 339 18.30 10.51 -2.57
C CYS A 339 17.06 11.33 -2.20
N THR A 340 17.13 12.11 -1.10
CA THR A 340 16.03 12.94 -0.62
C THR A 340 15.62 14.01 -1.63
N VAL A 341 16.59 14.72 -2.23
CA VAL A 341 16.31 15.77 -3.21
C VAL A 341 15.63 15.22 -4.46
N TYR A 342 16.08 14.07 -4.98
CA TYR A 342 15.44 13.46 -6.15
C TYR A 342 14.07 12.89 -5.84
N ALA A 343 13.86 12.31 -4.64
CA ALA A 343 12.55 11.88 -4.18
C ALA A 343 11.58 13.07 -4.06
N GLN A 344 12.00 14.18 -3.46
CA GLN A 344 11.19 15.40 -3.35
C GLN A 344 10.83 15.99 -4.71
N LYS A 345 11.81 16.06 -5.63
CA LYS A 345 11.58 16.54 -7.00
C LYS A 345 10.57 15.66 -7.76
N GLY A 346 10.69 14.34 -7.62
CA GLY A 346 9.73 13.39 -8.18
C GLY A 346 8.34 13.59 -7.62
N MET A 347 8.20 13.65 -6.29
CA MET A 347 6.91 13.89 -5.62
C MET A 347 6.27 15.21 -6.04
N PHE A 348 7.05 16.29 -6.16
CA PHE A 348 6.56 17.58 -6.59
C PHE A 348 5.94 17.50 -8.00
N ASN A 349 6.66 16.91 -8.97
CA ASN A 349 6.15 16.74 -10.32
C ASN A 349 4.86 15.91 -10.34
N ILE A 350 4.84 14.78 -9.62
CA ILE A 350 3.70 13.88 -9.55
C ILE A 350 2.48 14.56 -8.94
N PHE A 351 2.68 15.28 -7.83
CA PHE A 351 1.59 16.02 -7.18
C PHE A 351 0.95 17.03 -8.13
N PHE A 352 1.76 17.83 -8.84
CA PHE A 352 1.22 18.84 -9.76
C PHE A 352 0.52 18.23 -10.96
N VAL A 353 0.94 17.09 -11.48
CA VAL A 353 0.20 16.39 -12.55
C VAL A 353 -1.16 15.91 -12.04
N ILE A 354 -1.19 15.23 -10.91
CA ILE A 354 -2.46 14.71 -10.35
C ILE A 354 -3.41 15.85 -10.02
N PHE A 355 -2.90 16.92 -9.41
CA PHE A 355 -3.68 18.11 -9.11
C PHE A 355 -4.23 18.78 -10.37
N ALA A 356 -3.37 19.03 -11.35
CA ALA A 356 -3.74 19.69 -12.60
C ALA A 356 -4.73 18.86 -13.43
N PHE A 357 -4.50 17.55 -13.57
CA PHE A 357 -5.43 16.69 -14.30
C PHE A 357 -6.77 16.53 -13.59
N THR A 358 -6.78 16.48 -12.25
CA THR A 358 -8.04 16.45 -11.49
C THR A 358 -8.87 17.68 -11.79
N LEU A 359 -8.28 18.89 -11.77
CA LEU A 359 -8.96 20.11 -12.15
C LEU A 359 -9.33 20.13 -13.64
N ALA A 360 -8.36 19.85 -14.53
CA ALA A 360 -8.60 19.85 -15.97
C ALA A 360 -9.82 19.02 -16.35
N PHE A 361 -9.90 17.79 -15.84
CA PHE A 361 -10.96 16.85 -16.22
C PHE A 361 -12.30 17.15 -15.53
N ALA A 362 -12.27 17.62 -14.27
CA ALA A 362 -13.48 18.09 -13.59
C ALA A 362 -14.13 19.28 -14.30
N PHE A 363 -13.31 20.22 -14.79
CA PHE A 363 -13.77 21.39 -15.53
C PHE A 363 -14.07 21.10 -17.00
N TYR A 364 -13.58 19.97 -17.56
CA TYR A 364 -13.90 19.56 -18.92
C TYR A 364 -15.32 18.99 -19.02
N SER A 365 -15.64 17.97 -18.24
CA SER A 365 -16.96 17.33 -18.24
C SER A 365 -17.17 16.46 -17.01
N PRO A 366 -18.31 16.57 -16.30
CA PRO A 366 -18.64 15.68 -15.20
C PRO A 366 -18.69 14.20 -15.58
N LYS A 367 -19.17 13.85 -16.79
CA LYS A 367 -19.23 12.48 -17.27
C LYS A 367 -17.82 11.89 -17.51
N PHE A 368 -16.98 12.66 -18.20
CA PHE A 368 -15.58 12.28 -18.41
C PHE A 368 -14.86 12.09 -17.08
N PHE A 369 -15.02 13.06 -16.17
CA PHE A 369 -14.33 13.04 -14.89
C PHE A 369 -14.79 11.88 -14.00
N THR A 370 -16.10 11.61 -13.93
CA THR A 370 -16.62 10.49 -13.15
C THR A 370 -16.07 9.15 -13.66
N SER A 371 -16.01 8.98 -14.98
CA SER A 371 -15.45 7.78 -15.60
C SER A 371 -13.94 7.66 -15.37
N TYR A 372 -13.21 8.77 -15.40
CA TYR A 372 -11.81 8.87 -15.04
C TYR A 372 -11.58 8.42 -13.59
N LEU A 373 -12.43 8.83 -12.64
CA LEU A 373 -12.33 8.41 -11.24
C LEU A 373 -12.60 6.91 -11.07
N ILE A 374 -13.60 6.36 -11.76
CA ILE A 374 -13.87 4.91 -11.78
C ILE A 374 -12.62 4.16 -12.25
N SER A 375 -12.03 4.62 -13.33
CA SER A 375 -10.85 4.00 -13.93
C SER A 375 -9.63 4.08 -12.99
N ILE A 376 -9.37 5.24 -12.38
CA ILE A 376 -8.29 5.39 -11.39
C ILE A 376 -8.49 4.42 -10.22
N ALA A 377 -9.70 4.26 -9.71
CA ALA A 377 -9.99 3.34 -8.63
C ALA A 377 -9.70 1.88 -9.03
N VAL A 378 -10.17 1.44 -10.20
CA VAL A 378 -10.02 0.06 -10.67
C VAL A 378 -8.57 -0.24 -11.04
N PHE A 379 -7.96 0.54 -11.94
CA PHE A 379 -6.58 0.31 -12.36
C PHE A 379 -5.59 0.55 -11.22
N GLY A 380 -5.85 1.54 -10.37
CA GLY A 380 -5.04 1.81 -9.18
C GLY A 380 -5.06 0.67 -8.19
N LEU A 381 -6.22 0.01 -7.98
CA LEU A 381 -6.33 -1.18 -7.15
C LEU A 381 -5.41 -2.30 -7.64
N PHE A 382 -5.60 -2.72 -8.90
CA PHE A 382 -4.85 -3.85 -9.44
C PHE A 382 -3.36 -3.57 -9.57
N GLN A 383 -2.99 -2.37 -10.00
CA GLN A 383 -1.59 -1.95 -10.10
C GLN A 383 -0.91 -1.96 -8.73
N ALA A 384 -1.57 -1.44 -7.71
CA ALA A 384 -1.02 -1.41 -6.36
C ALA A 384 -0.92 -2.81 -5.73
N LEU A 385 -1.93 -3.68 -5.94
CA LEU A 385 -1.89 -5.08 -5.50
C LEU A 385 -0.74 -5.85 -6.14
N PHE A 386 -0.59 -5.72 -7.46
CA PHE A 386 0.49 -6.34 -8.21
C PHE A 386 1.85 -5.91 -7.68
N MET A 387 2.09 -4.60 -7.61
CA MET A 387 3.40 -4.05 -7.24
C MET A 387 3.77 -4.35 -5.78
N ALA A 388 2.82 -4.24 -4.85
CA ALA A 388 3.07 -4.55 -3.45
C ALA A 388 3.48 -6.01 -3.25
N ASN A 389 2.81 -6.92 -3.96
CA ASN A 389 3.02 -8.35 -3.74
C ASN A 389 4.21 -8.91 -4.50
N ALA A 390 4.46 -8.43 -5.72
CA ALA A 390 5.70 -8.76 -6.42
C ALA A 390 6.92 -8.31 -5.60
N GLY A 391 6.91 -7.06 -5.13
CA GLY A 391 7.99 -6.52 -4.31
C GLY A 391 8.19 -7.29 -3.00
N GLY A 392 7.10 -7.63 -2.30
CA GLY A 392 7.16 -8.43 -1.07
C GLY A 392 7.68 -9.85 -1.29
N ALA A 393 7.32 -10.47 -2.42
CA ALA A 393 7.80 -11.81 -2.76
C ALA A 393 9.31 -11.83 -3.07
N TRP A 394 9.84 -10.84 -3.80
CA TRP A 394 11.27 -10.71 -4.07
C TRP A 394 12.09 -10.46 -2.80
N ASP A 395 11.63 -9.57 -1.95
CA ASP A 395 12.33 -9.27 -0.70
C ASP A 395 12.42 -10.50 0.20
N ASN A 396 11.30 -11.21 0.39
CA ASN A 396 11.31 -12.44 1.17
C ASN A 396 12.09 -13.56 0.50
N ALA A 397 12.18 -13.62 -0.83
CA ALA A 397 13.07 -14.57 -1.51
C ALA A 397 14.54 -14.29 -1.18
N LYS A 398 14.96 -13.01 -1.13
CA LYS A 398 16.30 -12.63 -0.65
C LYS A 398 16.50 -13.04 0.82
N LYS A 399 15.52 -12.78 1.69
CA LYS A 399 15.60 -13.17 3.11
C LYS A 399 15.70 -14.68 3.30
N VAL A 400 14.99 -15.49 2.52
CA VAL A 400 15.15 -16.96 2.54
C VAL A 400 16.60 -17.35 2.24
N VAL A 401 17.22 -16.75 1.21
CA VAL A 401 18.61 -17.04 0.86
C VAL A 401 19.59 -16.58 1.95
N GLU A 402 19.35 -15.43 2.57
CA GLU A 402 20.23 -14.88 3.61
C GLU A 402 20.10 -15.61 4.95
N VAL A 403 18.87 -15.90 5.38
CA VAL A 403 18.55 -16.33 6.75
C VAL A 403 18.38 -17.85 6.86
N GLU A 404 17.54 -18.45 5.98
CA GLU A 404 17.24 -19.87 6.05
C GLU A 404 18.35 -20.72 5.40
N LEU A 405 18.75 -20.35 4.18
CA LEU A 405 19.78 -21.08 3.43
C LEU A 405 21.20 -20.70 3.85
N LYS A 406 21.39 -19.52 4.44
CA LYS A 406 22.69 -18.97 4.86
C LYS A 406 23.71 -18.89 3.70
N GLU A 407 23.19 -18.58 2.49
CA GLU A 407 23.98 -18.48 1.26
C GLU A 407 24.33 -17.02 0.90
N LYS A 408 24.48 -16.14 1.90
CA LYS A 408 24.87 -14.73 1.70
C LYS A 408 26.22 -14.64 0.96
N GLY A 409 26.28 -13.80 -0.09
CA GLY A 409 27.49 -13.63 -0.91
C GLY A 409 27.65 -14.61 -2.08
N THR A 410 26.72 -15.55 -2.27
CA THR A 410 26.71 -16.48 -3.41
C THR A 410 26.10 -15.83 -4.69
N SER A 411 26.19 -16.52 -5.83
CA SER A 411 25.52 -16.13 -7.06
C SER A 411 23.99 -16.09 -6.93
N LEU A 412 23.42 -17.01 -6.13
CA LEU A 412 22.00 -17.02 -5.82
C LEU A 412 21.60 -15.78 -5.01
N HIS A 413 22.39 -15.43 -3.98
CA HIS A 413 22.17 -14.21 -3.22
C HIS A 413 22.23 -12.97 -4.12
N ALA A 414 23.23 -12.87 -5.00
CA ALA A 414 23.33 -11.77 -5.97
C ALA A 414 22.09 -11.68 -6.88
N ALA A 415 21.57 -12.83 -7.32
CA ALA A 415 20.36 -12.89 -8.13
C ALA A 415 19.11 -12.39 -7.38
N THR A 416 18.93 -12.81 -6.13
CA THR A 416 17.79 -12.37 -5.30
C THR A 416 17.90 -10.92 -4.88
N VAL A 417 19.11 -10.37 -4.67
CA VAL A 417 19.33 -8.92 -4.46
C VAL A 417 18.86 -8.10 -5.66
N VAL A 418 19.06 -8.59 -6.90
CA VAL A 418 18.50 -7.92 -8.09
C VAL A 418 16.98 -7.89 -8.06
N GLY A 419 16.35 -9.01 -7.69
CA GLY A 419 14.88 -9.06 -7.52
C GLY A 419 14.36 -8.06 -6.50
N ASP A 420 14.99 -8.01 -5.33
CA ASP A 420 14.66 -7.06 -4.27
C ASP A 420 14.86 -5.60 -4.71
N THR A 421 15.96 -5.30 -5.41
CA THR A 421 16.22 -3.96 -5.97
C THR A 421 15.13 -3.51 -6.95
N VAL A 422 14.56 -4.42 -7.74
CA VAL A 422 13.40 -4.14 -8.60
C VAL A 422 12.13 -3.99 -7.75
N GLY A 423 12.02 -4.78 -6.70
CA GLY A 423 10.86 -4.86 -5.80
C GLY A 423 10.66 -3.62 -4.93
N ASP A 424 11.75 -3.00 -4.44
CA ASP A 424 11.69 -1.86 -3.53
C ASP A 424 10.91 -0.67 -4.09
N PRO A 425 11.17 -0.16 -5.30
CA PRO A 425 10.34 0.89 -5.90
C PRO A 425 8.88 0.47 -6.07
N PHE A 426 8.61 -0.81 -6.29
CA PHE A 426 7.26 -1.35 -6.43
C PHE A 426 6.51 -1.34 -5.10
N LYS A 427 7.07 -2.01 -4.06
CA LYS A 427 6.38 -2.22 -2.78
C LYS A 427 6.38 -0.99 -1.89
N ASP A 428 7.48 -0.21 -1.85
CA ASP A 428 7.68 0.84 -0.85
C ASP A 428 7.47 2.27 -1.41
N THR A 429 7.39 2.44 -2.73
CA THR A 429 7.13 3.74 -3.36
C THR A 429 5.83 3.75 -4.14
N SER A 430 5.75 3.06 -5.27
CA SER A 430 4.62 3.17 -6.20
C SER A 430 3.32 2.63 -5.63
N SER A 431 3.31 1.43 -5.06
CA SER A 431 2.10 0.81 -4.53
C SER A 431 1.52 1.59 -3.35
N VAL A 432 2.39 2.12 -2.49
CA VAL A 432 1.99 2.92 -1.32
C VAL A 432 1.39 4.26 -1.74
N ALA A 433 2.04 4.94 -2.69
CA ALA A 433 1.63 6.26 -3.13
C ALA A 433 0.33 6.25 -3.96
N LEU A 434 -0.08 5.11 -4.54
CA LEU A 434 -1.38 4.97 -5.21
C LEU A 434 -2.57 5.17 -4.26
N ASN A 435 -2.47 4.75 -3.00
CA ASN A 435 -3.55 4.93 -2.03
C ASN A 435 -3.90 6.41 -1.79
N PRO A 436 -2.97 7.31 -1.42
CA PRO A 436 -3.28 8.74 -1.32
C PRO A 436 -3.71 9.38 -2.65
N VAL A 437 -3.20 8.92 -3.80
CA VAL A 437 -3.63 9.43 -5.11
C VAL A 437 -5.11 9.14 -5.35
N ILE A 438 -5.57 7.90 -5.15
CA ILE A 438 -6.98 7.53 -5.30
C ILE A 438 -7.86 8.39 -4.37
N LYS A 439 -7.47 8.56 -3.12
CA LYS A 439 -8.24 9.37 -2.15
C LYS A 439 -8.23 10.85 -2.51
N PHE A 440 -7.07 11.39 -2.87
CA PHE A 440 -6.95 12.81 -3.25
C PHE A 440 -7.80 13.11 -4.48
N THR A 441 -7.68 12.34 -5.55
CA THR A 441 -8.44 12.58 -6.79
C THR A 441 -9.95 12.48 -6.58
N THR A 442 -10.42 11.57 -5.72
CA THR A 442 -11.86 11.42 -5.45
C THR A 442 -12.39 12.50 -4.52
N LEU A 443 -11.71 12.81 -3.41
CA LEU A 443 -12.16 13.80 -2.44
C LEU A 443 -12.05 15.22 -2.97
N PHE A 444 -10.89 15.58 -3.52
CA PHE A 444 -10.66 16.88 -4.11
C PHE A 444 -11.47 17.05 -5.41
N GLY A 445 -11.61 15.96 -6.16
CA GLY A 445 -12.37 15.94 -7.41
C GLY A 445 -13.87 16.21 -7.21
N LEU A 446 -14.47 15.73 -6.13
CA LEU A 446 -15.86 16.07 -5.80
C LEU A 446 -16.04 17.59 -5.69
N LEU A 447 -15.18 18.25 -4.91
CA LEU A 447 -15.19 19.69 -4.77
C LEU A 447 -14.93 20.42 -6.12
N ALA A 448 -13.98 19.90 -6.90
CA ALA A 448 -13.64 20.48 -8.20
C ALA A 448 -14.83 20.43 -9.19
N VAL A 449 -15.58 19.32 -9.21
CA VAL A 449 -16.78 19.19 -10.05
C VAL A 449 -17.91 20.11 -9.59
N GLU A 450 -18.13 20.24 -8.30
CA GLU A 450 -19.12 21.18 -7.75
C GLU A 450 -18.84 22.63 -8.21
N ILE A 451 -17.58 23.05 -8.13
CA ILE A 451 -17.15 24.37 -8.59
C ILE A 451 -17.32 24.49 -10.11
N ALA A 452 -16.89 23.46 -10.87
CA ALA A 452 -16.94 23.47 -12.32
C ALA A 452 -18.38 23.63 -12.86
N VAL A 453 -19.35 22.94 -12.25
CA VAL A 453 -20.78 23.04 -12.63
C VAL A 453 -21.33 24.45 -12.40
N GLN A 454 -20.86 25.16 -11.37
CA GLN A 454 -21.26 26.52 -11.07
C GLN A 454 -20.66 27.57 -12.04
N MET A 455 -19.43 27.29 -12.56
CA MET A 455 -18.68 28.24 -13.41
C MET A 455 -19.15 28.28 -14.89
N LYS A 456 -19.91 27.28 -15.36
CA LYS A 456 -20.48 27.22 -16.74
C LYS A 456 -19.47 27.54 -17.87
N GLU A 457 -19.62 28.70 -18.55
CA GLU A 457 -18.81 29.04 -19.73
C GLU A 457 -17.31 29.22 -19.46
N SER A 458 -16.93 29.63 -18.26
CA SER A 458 -15.53 29.82 -17.89
C SER A 458 -14.79 28.48 -17.67
N ALA A 459 -15.52 27.38 -17.54
CA ALA A 459 -14.96 26.05 -17.22
C ALA A 459 -13.99 25.54 -18.29
N THR A 460 -14.28 25.79 -19.58
CA THR A 460 -13.43 25.30 -20.69
C THR A 460 -12.01 25.89 -20.64
N TRP A 461 -11.87 27.17 -20.38
CA TRP A 461 -10.54 27.80 -20.31
C TRP A 461 -9.72 27.29 -19.12
N VAL A 462 -10.38 27.07 -17.98
CA VAL A 462 -9.75 26.46 -16.80
C VAL A 462 -9.27 25.04 -17.12
N ALA A 463 -10.10 24.23 -17.80
CA ALA A 463 -9.73 22.88 -18.23
C ALA A 463 -8.50 22.88 -19.15
N VAL A 464 -8.47 23.77 -20.16
CA VAL A 464 -7.32 23.90 -21.08
C VAL A 464 -6.06 24.33 -20.33
N PHE A 465 -6.15 25.34 -19.47
CA PHE A 465 -5.01 25.80 -18.68
C PHE A 465 -4.41 24.68 -17.83
N PHE A 466 -5.21 23.98 -17.05
CA PHE A 466 -4.71 22.89 -16.20
C PHE A 466 -4.24 21.67 -17.02
N THR A 467 -4.80 21.42 -18.20
CA THR A 467 -4.28 20.39 -19.11
C THR A 467 -2.84 20.73 -19.53
N ILE A 468 -2.56 21.98 -19.93
CA ILE A 468 -1.23 22.42 -20.32
C ILE A 468 -0.25 22.30 -19.13
N VAL A 469 -0.67 22.74 -17.95
CA VAL A 469 0.14 22.61 -16.71
C VAL A 469 0.43 21.14 -16.41
N GLY A 470 -0.58 20.27 -16.49
CA GLY A 470 -0.41 18.82 -16.28
C GLY A 470 0.58 18.22 -17.25
N LEU A 471 0.44 18.50 -18.55
CA LEU A 471 1.34 18.01 -19.61
C LEU A 471 2.79 18.50 -19.41
N TYR A 472 2.99 19.73 -18.96
CA TYR A 472 4.30 20.25 -18.63
C TYR A 472 4.96 19.42 -17.52
N PHE A 473 4.25 19.13 -16.43
CA PHE A 473 4.80 18.30 -15.34
C PHE A 473 4.92 16.83 -15.70
N VAL A 474 4.07 16.29 -16.58
CA VAL A 474 4.27 14.96 -17.19
C VAL A 474 5.60 14.92 -17.94
N TYR A 475 5.87 15.93 -18.76
CA TYR A 475 7.16 16.04 -19.47
C TYR A 475 8.34 16.11 -18.49
N GLN A 476 8.24 16.92 -17.44
CA GLN A 476 9.28 17.04 -16.42
C GLN A 476 9.52 15.75 -15.63
N SER A 477 8.47 14.99 -15.32
CA SER A 477 8.59 13.74 -14.57
C SER A 477 9.32 12.65 -15.35
N PHE A 478 9.23 12.67 -16.68
CA PHE A 478 9.87 11.68 -17.56
C PHE A 478 11.20 12.20 -18.07
N TYR A 479 11.16 13.26 -18.87
CA TYR A 479 12.34 13.76 -19.59
C TYR A 479 13.25 14.63 -18.73
N GLY A 480 12.69 15.37 -17.77
CA GLY A 480 13.46 16.16 -16.81
C GLY A 480 14.19 15.35 -15.74
N MET A 481 13.79 14.07 -15.58
CA MET A 481 14.42 13.14 -14.65
C MET A 481 15.14 11.97 -15.34
N ARG A 482 15.33 12.04 -16.65
CA ARG A 482 15.98 10.98 -17.41
C ARG A 482 17.46 10.87 -17.04
N ILE A 483 17.93 9.63 -16.85
CA ILE A 483 19.35 9.34 -16.68
C ILE A 483 20.07 9.58 -18.01
N ARG A 484 21.10 10.42 -18.02
CA ARG A 484 21.97 10.67 -19.16
C ARG A 484 23.41 10.30 -18.80
N SER A 485 24.06 9.51 -19.66
CA SER A 485 25.49 9.20 -19.53
C SER A 485 26.31 10.47 -19.79
N GLY A 486 27.28 10.77 -18.92
CA GLY A 486 28.20 11.90 -19.08
C GLY A 486 27.77 13.23 -18.44
N GLU A 487 26.59 13.34 -17.83
CA GLU A 487 26.31 14.47 -16.94
C GLU A 487 26.99 14.21 -15.59
N ALA A 488 28.04 14.97 -15.28
CA ALA A 488 28.56 15.05 -13.90
C ALA A 488 27.41 15.41 -12.95
N ALA A 489 27.44 14.87 -11.74
CA ALA A 489 26.44 15.18 -10.72
C ALA A 489 26.34 16.72 -10.62
N ALA A 490 25.28 17.31 -11.20
CA ALA A 490 25.10 18.74 -11.13
C ALA A 490 25.08 19.13 -9.65
N PRO A 491 25.89 20.12 -9.23
CA PRO A 491 25.85 20.57 -7.83
C PRO A 491 24.41 21.00 -7.53
N VAL A 492 23.77 20.25 -6.65
CA VAL A 492 22.42 20.60 -6.20
C VAL A 492 22.51 21.98 -5.60
N ALA A 493 21.84 22.96 -6.22
CA ALA A 493 21.84 24.33 -5.78
C ALA A 493 21.61 24.37 -4.26
N LYS A 494 22.47 25.07 -3.54
CA LYS A 494 22.30 25.30 -2.11
C LYS A 494 20.93 25.94 -1.91
N THR A 495 19.97 25.15 -1.44
CA THR A 495 18.70 25.71 -0.97
C THR A 495 19.04 26.70 0.13
N ALA A 496 18.58 27.93 -0.06
CA ALA A 496 18.75 29.02 0.89
C ALA A 496 18.33 28.56 2.29
N LYS A 497 19.15 28.87 3.27
CA LYS A 497 18.83 28.73 4.69
C LYS A 497 17.50 29.45 4.94
N ALA A 498 16.49 28.73 5.38
CA ALA A 498 15.36 29.28 6.10
C ALA A 498 15.44 28.79 7.55
#